data_421e088762bb7b8fce0679766e373b50
#
_entry.id   421e088762bb7b8fce0679766e373b50
#
_cell.length_a   1.000
_cell.length_b   1.000
_cell.length_c   1.000
_cell.angle_alpha   90.00
_cell.angle_beta   90.00
_cell.angle_gamma   90.00
#
_symmetry.space_group_name_H-M   'P 1'
#
loop_
_entity.id
_entity.type
_entity.pdbx_description
1 polymer ?
#
loop_
_entity_poly.entity_id
_entity_poly.type
_entity_poly.pdbx_seq_one_letter_code
_entity_poly.pdbx_strand_id
1 'polypeptide(L)'
;MKKSYKIKIEPLTAVHVGTGEKLTPLDYKIVNVKSSDGKKRRKYARFSTDSILRRIATDEKLSSEFDKFSEKSDMKSLQTFFHNQIKNEDILYLCEVTKDFEEKYNENIKKDPLQNAAEVLEMYRPESSKFPTIPGSSIKGAIRTALVDCVRDCNNDFDFYKAKKNKRFESELLGYKDAKSDPFRTIRVSDCNFTNPKNQGAGSLQIINNKNGHLSDANKSQVMAEVILGSLVRPENTGQYFTITIDDDLQKSGNFNQKFKIKDIISECNYFYGEGFLTEYETFYKNEYSGKIELIEKLASEIKKIKEMENSFVIRLGRWSQFEFVTLYDEKHKYGTSRTVFNYDGQYLPMGWCKCTVEEDK
;
A
#
# COMPACT_ATOMS: atom_id res chain seq x y z
N MET A 1 25.61 -7.38 20.59
CA MET A 1 24.62 -8.45 20.41
C MET A 1 23.58 -7.98 19.42
N LYS A 2 23.12 -8.79 18.50
CA LYS A 2 21.99 -8.47 17.64
C LYS A 2 20.72 -8.78 18.39
N LYS A 3 19.79 -7.83 18.43
CA LYS A 3 18.47 -8.02 19.01
C LYS A 3 17.44 -8.06 17.89
N SER A 4 16.65 -9.12 17.84
CA SER A 4 15.58 -9.30 16.87
C SER A 4 14.23 -9.17 17.57
N TYR A 5 13.36 -8.37 17.03
CA TYR A 5 12.01 -8.13 17.53
C TYR A 5 11.01 -8.63 16.51
N LYS A 6 10.09 -9.47 16.95
CA LYS A 6 8.96 -9.92 16.15
C LYS A 6 7.87 -8.87 16.23
N ILE A 7 7.46 -8.35 15.08
CA ILE A 7 6.47 -7.28 14.98
C ILE A 7 5.24 -7.80 14.26
N LYS A 8 4.08 -7.68 14.89
CA LYS A 8 2.80 -7.90 14.22
C LYS A 8 2.36 -6.61 13.55
N ILE A 9 2.15 -6.63 12.24
CA ILE A 9 1.58 -5.52 11.49
C ILE A 9 0.13 -5.82 11.10
N GLU A 10 -0.77 -4.92 11.45
CA GLU A 10 -2.19 -5.00 11.18
C GLU A 10 -2.60 -3.77 10.35
N PRO A 11 -2.85 -3.92 9.04
CA PRO A 11 -3.44 -2.84 8.26
C PRO A 11 -4.79 -2.42 8.85
N LEU A 12 -4.92 -1.14 9.21
CA LEU A 12 -6.17 -0.54 9.65
C LEU A 12 -7.01 -0.10 8.44
N THR A 13 -6.35 0.42 7.43
CA THR A 13 -6.95 0.85 6.16
C THR A 13 -6.28 0.15 4.99
N ALA A 14 -6.79 0.34 3.78
CA ALA A 14 -6.22 -0.29 2.59
C ALA A 14 -4.76 0.13 2.36
N VAL A 15 -3.88 -0.85 2.08
CA VAL A 15 -2.46 -0.62 1.79
C VAL A 15 -2.16 -1.08 0.37
N HIS A 16 -1.47 -0.24 -0.41
CA HIS A 16 -0.97 -0.59 -1.73
C HIS A 16 0.53 -0.30 -1.82
N VAL A 17 1.32 -1.34 -1.94
CA VAL A 17 2.74 -1.26 -2.33
C VAL A 17 2.84 -1.86 -3.72
N GLY A 18 2.88 -1.01 -4.74
CA GLY A 18 2.80 -1.44 -6.12
C GLY A 18 4.14 -1.81 -6.73
N THR A 19 4.10 -2.60 -7.81
CA THR A 19 5.23 -2.88 -8.69
C THR A 19 5.58 -1.70 -9.61
N GLY A 20 4.61 -0.79 -9.81
CA GLY A 20 4.63 0.25 -10.83
C GLY A 20 3.89 -0.16 -12.12
N GLU A 21 3.62 -1.45 -12.27
CA GLU A 21 2.93 -2.01 -13.43
C GLU A 21 1.42 -1.83 -13.34
N LYS A 22 0.78 -1.88 -14.50
CA LYS A 22 -0.67 -1.82 -14.66
C LYS A 22 -1.17 -3.09 -15.32
N LEU A 23 -2.16 -3.70 -14.72
CA LEU A 23 -2.86 -4.84 -15.25
C LEU A 23 -4.05 -4.36 -16.10
N THR A 24 -4.26 -5.02 -17.22
CA THR A 24 -5.37 -4.77 -18.12
C THR A 24 -6.35 -5.95 -18.07
N PRO A 25 -7.55 -5.86 -18.68
CA PRO A 25 -8.43 -7.01 -18.81
C PRO A 25 -7.87 -8.20 -19.61
N LEU A 26 -6.68 -8.08 -20.20
CA LEU A 26 -5.91 -9.22 -20.73
C LEU A 26 -5.16 -9.99 -19.64
N ASP A 27 -5.11 -9.45 -18.44
CA ASP A 27 -4.39 -10.00 -17.29
C ASP A 27 -5.31 -10.46 -16.18
N TYR A 28 -6.54 -9.93 -16.12
CA TYR A 28 -7.50 -10.24 -15.06
C TYR A 28 -8.95 -10.27 -15.57
N LYS A 29 -9.82 -10.91 -14.79
CA LYS A 29 -11.26 -10.98 -15.02
C LYS A 29 -12.01 -11.00 -13.71
N ILE A 30 -13.23 -10.46 -13.66
CA ILE A 30 -14.15 -10.73 -12.56
C ILE A 30 -14.91 -12.02 -12.81
N VAL A 31 -14.79 -12.97 -11.88
CA VAL A 31 -15.37 -14.30 -11.95
C VAL A 31 -16.37 -14.54 -10.81
N ASN A 32 -17.32 -15.47 -11.03
CA ASN A 32 -18.20 -15.95 -9.98
C ASN A 32 -17.58 -17.20 -9.33
N VAL A 33 -17.32 -17.14 -8.02
CA VAL A 33 -16.81 -18.26 -7.24
C VAL A 33 -17.87 -18.71 -6.24
N LYS A 34 -18.11 -20.01 -6.14
CA LYS A 34 -18.93 -20.56 -5.06
C LYS A 34 -18.14 -20.50 -3.74
N SER A 35 -18.69 -19.82 -2.76
CA SER A 35 -18.14 -19.82 -1.40
C SER A 35 -18.52 -21.12 -0.67
N SER A 36 -17.85 -21.41 0.44
CA SER A 36 -18.14 -22.56 1.29
C SER A 36 -19.57 -22.59 1.85
N ASP A 37 -20.22 -21.43 1.93
CA ASP A 37 -21.63 -21.26 2.30
C ASP A 37 -22.60 -21.49 1.14
N GLY A 38 -22.11 -21.94 -0.02
CA GLY A 38 -22.89 -22.17 -1.25
C GLY A 38 -23.27 -20.91 -2.02
N LYS A 39 -23.00 -19.72 -1.51
CA LYS A 39 -23.32 -18.46 -2.17
C LYS A 39 -22.29 -18.16 -3.28
N LYS A 40 -22.77 -17.61 -4.39
CA LYS A 40 -21.88 -17.09 -5.44
C LYS A 40 -21.37 -15.72 -5.02
N ARG A 41 -20.05 -15.55 -5.03
CA ARG A 41 -19.39 -14.26 -4.77
C ARG A 41 -18.59 -13.87 -5.99
N ARG A 42 -18.58 -12.57 -6.28
CA ARG A 42 -17.73 -11.99 -7.33
C ARG A 42 -16.32 -11.86 -6.77
N LYS A 43 -15.34 -12.25 -7.58
CA LYS A 43 -13.91 -12.17 -7.26
C LYS A 43 -13.15 -11.60 -8.43
N TYR A 44 -12.14 -10.82 -8.14
CA TYR A 44 -11.09 -10.48 -9.09
C TYR A 44 -10.19 -11.71 -9.23
N ALA A 45 -10.00 -12.18 -10.44
CA ALA A 45 -9.13 -13.29 -10.79
C ALA A 45 -7.99 -12.79 -11.67
N ARG A 46 -6.76 -12.81 -11.15
CA ARG A 46 -5.54 -12.63 -11.93
C ARG A 46 -5.21 -13.96 -12.59
N PHE A 47 -5.01 -13.98 -13.89
CA PHE A 47 -4.67 -15.20 -14.63
C PHE A 47 -3.36 -15.03 -15.41
N SER A 48 -2.75 -16.14 -15.80
CA SER A 48 -1.55 -16.20 -16.59
C SER A 48 -1.88 -16.26 -18.08
N THR A 49 -1.65 -15.17 -18.78
CA THR A 49 -1.75 -15.12 -20.24
C THR A 49 -0.76 -16.07 -20.91
N ASP A 50 0.44 -16.22 -20.33
CA ASP A 50 1.47 -17.16 -20.81
C ASP A 50 0.99 -18.62 -20.76
N SER A 51 0.27 -19.01 -19.67
CA SER A 51 -0.31 -20.36 -19.57
C SER A 51 -1.31 -20.63 -20.70
N ILE A 52 -2.16 -19.66 -20.98
CA ILE A 52 -3.15 -19.75 -22.07
C ILE A 52 -2.44 -19.81 -23.42
N LEU A 53 -1.44 -18.96 -23.67
CA LEU A 53 -0.68 -18.95 -24.92
C LEU A 53 0.07 -20.27 -25.16
N ARG A 54 0.68 -20.86 -24.14
CA ARG A 54 1.32 -22.18 -24.24
C ARG A 54 0.32 -23.26 -24.64
N ARG A 55 -0.90 -23.24 -24.09
CA ARG A 55 -1.96 -24.17 -24.46
C ARG A 55 -2.44 -23.96 -25.90
N ILE A 56 -2.57 -22.69 -26.33
CA ILE A 56 -2.89 -22.34 -27.72
C ILE A 56 -1.82 -22.90 -28.66
N ALA A 57 -0.56 -22.74 -28.36
CA ALA A 57 0.58 -23.20 -29.18
C ALA A 57 0.65 -24.73 -29.31
N THR A 58 0.03 -25.49 -28.41
CA THR A 58 0.01 -26.98 -28.46
C THR A 58 -1.28 -27.58 -28.96
N ASP A 59 -2.31 -26.77 -29.24
CA ASP A 59 -3.62 -27.21 -29.73
C ASP A 59 -3.91 -26.55 -31.10
N GLU A 60 -3.84 -27.31 -32.17
CA GLU A 60 -4.02 -26.82 -33.55
C GLU A 60 -5.37 -26.09 -33.75
N LYS A 61 -6.44 -26.55 -33.11
CA LYS A 61 -7.75 -25.91 -33.21
C LYS A 61 -7.76 -24.55 -32.54
N LEU A 62 -7.22 -24.47 -31.34
CA LEU A 62 -7.10 -23.18 -30.59
C LEU A 62 -6.16 -22.23 -31.32
N SER A 63 -5.05 -22.71 -31.87
CA SER A 63 -4.13 -21.91 -32.67
C SER A 63 -4.84 -21.29 -33.90
N SER A 64 -5.58 -22.10 -34.66
CA SER A 64 -6.33 -21.58 -35.80
C SER A 64 -7.45 -20.60 -35.41
N GLU A 65 -8.06 -20.76 -34.22
CA GLU A 65 -9.02 -19.79 -33.69
C GLU A 65 -8.32 -18.49 -33.30
N PHE A 66 -7.19 -18.58 -32.60
CA PHE A 66 -6.39 -17.45 -32.18
C PHE A 66 -5.93 -16.60 -33.37
N ASP A 67 -5.43 -17.23 -34.43
CA ASP A 67 -4.96 -16.54 -35.64
C ASP A 67 -6.07 -15.68 -36.27
N LYS A 68 -7.32 -16.19 -36.33
CA LYS A 68 -8.48 -15.43 -36.83
C LYS A 68 -8.77 -14.16 -36.00
N PHE A 69 -8.49 -14.18 -34.70
CA PHE A 69 -8.67 -13.01 -33.86
C PHE A 69 -7.46 -12.04 -33.95
N SER A 70 -6.24 -12.55 -34.07
CA SER A 70 -5.04 -11.74 -34.19
C SER A 70 -4.97 -10.97 -35.52
N GLU A 71 -5.41 -11.58 -36.62
CA GLU A 71 -5.48 -10.95 -37.95
C GLU A 71 -6.42 -9.73 -37.98
N LYS A 72 -7.48 -9.75 -37.19
CA LYS A 72 -8.46 -8.65 -37.17
C LYS A 72 -7.96 -7.40 -36.45
N SER A 73 -6.82 -7.45 -35.78
CA SER A 73 -6.26 -6.34 -34.94
C SER A 73 -7.28 -5.74 -33.97
N ASP A 74 -8.30 -6.50 -33.58
CA ASP A 74 -9.34 -6.06 -32.63
C ASP A 74 -9.03 -6.56 -31.22
N MET A 75 -8.48 -5.66 -30.42
CA MET A 75 -8.10 -5.94 -29.02
C MET A 75 -9.25 -6.44 -28.17
N LYS A 76 -10.49 -6.03 -28.46
CA LYS A 76 -11.67 -6.47 -27.71
C LYS A 76 -12.05 -7.91 -28.01
N SER A 77 -11.97 -8.30 -29.26
CA SER A 77 -12.17 -9.71 -29.68
C SER A 77 -11.08 -10.59 -29.06
N LEU A 78 -9.84 -10.14 -29.07
CA LEU A 78 -8.71 -10.84 -28.45
C LEU A 78 -8.94 -11.01 -26.93
N GLN A 79 -9.34 -9.96 -26.24
CA GLN A 79 -9.70 -10.01 -24.82
C GLN A 79 -10.82 -11.02 -24.56
N THR A 80 -11.87 -11.01 -25.38
CA THR A 80 -12.99 -11.94 -25.26
C THR A 80 -12.53 -13.39 -25.48
N PHE A 81 -11.67 -13.61 -26.46
CA PHE A 81 -11.06 -14.91 -26.71
C PHE A 81 -10.29 -15.41 -25.49
N PHE A 82 -9.35 -14.63 -24.95
CA PHE A 82 -8.61 -15.01 -23.73
C PHE A 82 -9.54 -15.30 -22.56
N HIS A 83 -10.54 -14.45 -22.32
CA HIS A 83 -11.51 -14.65 -21.23
C HIS A 83 -12.32 -15.95 -21.35
N ASN A 84 -12.55 -16.46 -22.57
CA ASN A 84 -13.23 -17.71 -22.79
C ASN A 84 -12.32 -18.93 -22.62
N GLN A 85 -11.01 -18.73 -22.73
CA GLN A 85 -10.01 -19.79 -22.58
C GLN A 85 -9.51 -19.99 -21.14
N ILE A 86 -9.89 -19.10 -20.19
CA ILE A 86 -9.43 -19.20 -18.80
C ILE A 86 -9.92 -20.48 -18.15
N LYS A 87 -9.00 -21.29 -17.64
CA LYS A 87 -9.24 -22.46 -16.81
C LYS A 87 -8.76 -22.20 -15.37
N ASN A 88 -9.16 -23.04 -14.43
CA ASN A 88 -8.75 -22.90 -13.03
C ASN A 88 -7.22 -22.93 -12.85
N GLU A 89 -6.52 -23.71 -13.66
CA GLU A 89 -5.06 -23.83 -13.69
C GLU A 89 -4.34 -22.56 -14.13
N ASP A 90 -5.02 -21.69 -14.87
CA ASP A 90 -4.49 -20.41 -15.33
C ASP A 90 -4.58 -19.31 -14.25
N ILE A 91 -5.39 -19.53 -13.20
CA ILE A 91 -5.63 -18.52 -12.16
C ILE A 91 -4.44 -18.48 -11.21
N LEU A 92 -3.77 -17.33 -11.15
CA LEU A 92 -2.63 -17.10 -10.28
C LEU A 92 -3.08 -16.81 -8.84
N TYR A 93 -4.11 -15.98 -8.68
CA TYR A 93 -4.72 -15.66 -7.38
C TYR A 93 -6.10 -15.04 -7.54
N LEU A 94 -6.84 -15.02 -6.44
CA LEU A 94 -8.16 -14.42 -6.31
C LEU A 94 -8.16 -13.34 -5.24
N CYS A 95 -8.80 -12.19 -5.51
CA CYS A 95 -9.01 -11.13 -4.54
C CYS A 95 -10.50 -10.85 -4.33
N GLU A 96 -10.83 -10.32 -3.16
CA GLU A 96 -12.14 -9.67 -2.93
C GLU A 96 -12.26 -8.45 -3.84
N VAL A 97 -13.48 -8.11 -4.26
CA VAL A 97 -13.75 -6.87 -5.00
C VAL A 97 -14.74 -6.00 -4.25
N THR A 98 -14.55 -4.69 -4.30
CA THR A 98 -15.58 -3.74 -3.87
C THR A 98 -16.66 -3.60 -4.94
N LYS A 99 -17.87 -3.22 -4.55
CA LYS A 99 -18.96 -3.00 -5.50
C LYS A 99 -18.62 -1.93 -6.54
N ASP A 100 -18.04 -0.84 -6.09
CA ASP A 100 -17.59 0.25 -6.95
C ASP A 100 -16.55 -0.20 -7.98
N PHE A 101 -15.61 -1.08 -7.59
CA PHE A 101 -14.68 -1.70 -8.54
C PHE A 101 -15.42 -2.55 -9.59
N GLU A 102 -16.39 -3.36 -9.16
CA GLU A 102 -17.18 -4.20 -10.05
C GLU A 102 -18.00 -3.37 -11.05
N GLU A 103 -18.65 -2.30 -10.60
CA GLU A 103 -19.41 -1.38 -11.44
C GLU A 103 -18.50 -0.75 -12.50
N LYS A 104 -17.36 -0.20 -12.10
CA LYS A 104 -16.36 0.39 -13.00
C LYS A 104 -15.79 -0.62 -13.98
N TYR A 105 -15.51 -1.83 -13.54
CA TYR A 105 -15.07 -2.90 -14.43
C TYR A 105 -16.13 -3.19 -15.50
N ASN A 106 -17.40 -3.36 -15.10
CA ASN A 106 -18.50 -3.67 -16.01
C ASN A 106 -18.77 -2.55 -17.03
N GLU A 107 -18.55 -1.29 -16.64
CA GLU A 107 -18.64 -0.14 -17.56
C GLU A 107 -17.46 -0.10 -18.52
N ASN A 108 -16.26 -0.26 -18.00
CA ASN A 108 -15.03 -0.08 -18.76
C ASN A 108 -14.69 -1.26 -19.66
N ILE A 109 -15.07 -2.50 -19.28
CA ILE A 109 -14.85 -3.69 -20.11
C ILE A 109 -15.58 -3.62 -21.46
N LYS A 110 -16.60 -2.75 -21.57
CA LYS A 110 -17.36 -2.51 -22.81
C LYS A 110 -16.67 -1.51 -23.74
N LYS A 111 -15.73 -0.72 -23.23
CA LYS A 111 -14.98 0.27 -23.99
C LYS A 111 -13.83 -0.39 -24.74
N ASP A 112 -13.23 0.35 -25.67
CA ASP A 112 -12.04 -0.10 -26.37
C ASP A 112 -10.87 -0.27 -25.35
N PRO A 113 -10.22 -1.44 -25.29
CA PRO A 113 -9.06 -1.67 -24.44
C PRO A 113 -7.91 -0.68 -24.65
N LEU A 114 -7.78 -0.14 -25.86
CA LEU A 114 -6.75 0.88 -26.18
C LEU A 114 -6.99 2.23 -25.48
N GLN A 115 -8.18 2.46 -24.94
CA GLN A 115 -8.50 3.69 -24.20
C GLN A 115 -8.10 3.61 -22.70
N ASN A 116 -7.27 2.65 -22.32
CA ASN A 116 -6.84 2.41 -20.92
C ASN A 116 -8.03 2.25 -19.95
N ALA A 117 -9.17 1.83 -20.47
CA ALA A 117 -10.36 1.58 -19.66
C ALA A 117 -10.17 0.29 -18.88
N ALA A 118 -10.34 0.32 -17.57
CA ALA A 118 -10.17 -0.80 -16.64
C ALA A 118 -8.72 -1.23 -16.34
N GLU A 119 -7.76 -0.29 -16.35
CA GLU A 119 -6.43 -0.54 -15.79
C GLU A 119 -6.47 -0.67 -14.26
N VAL A 120 -5.71 -1.63 -13.73
CA VAL A 120 -5.57 -1.89 -12.29
C VAL A 120 -4.09 -1.82 -11.92
N LEU A 121 -3.74 -1.01 -10.92
CA LEU A 121 -2.37 -0.98 -10.40
C LEU A 121 -2.08 -2.27 -9.65
N GLU A 122 -1.00 -2.94 -10.06
CA GLU A 122 -0.61 -4.23 -9.49
C GLU A 122 0.03 -4.06 -8.11
N MET A 123 -0.44 -4.85 -7.15
CA MET A 123 0.20 -4.98 -5.82
C MET A 123 1.47 -5.83 -5.92
N TYR A 124 2.53 -5.43 -5.23
CA TYR A 124 3.75 -6.23 -5.19
C TYR A 124 3.51 -7.61 -4.58
N ARG A 125 3.89 -8.63 -5.34
CA ARG A 125 3.80 -10.04 -4.99
C ARG A 125 5.08 -10.73 -5.47
N PRO A 126 5.88 -11.33 -4.57
CA PRO A 126 7.00 -12.16 -5.00
C PRO A 126 6.52 -13.27 -5.92
N GLU A 127 7.24 -13.51 -7.01
CA GLU A 127 6.87 -14.50 -8.02
C GLU A 127 6.73 -15.92 -7.42
N SER A 128 7.56 -16.24 -6.45
CA SER A 128 7.59 -17.54 -5.76
C SER A 128 6.35 -17.81 -4.90
N SER A 129 5.70 -16.78 -4.35
CA SER A 129 4.59 -16.94 -3.38
C SER A 129 3.24 -16.45 -3.88
N LYS A 130 3.23 -15.46 -4.79
CA LYS A 130 2.04 -14.76 -5.27
C LYS A 130 1.19 -14.09 -4.17
N PHE A 131 1.71 -13.98 -2.94
CA PHE A 131 1.03 -13.27 -1.85
C PHE A 131 1.35 -11.78 -1.85
N PRO A 132 0.38 -10.89 -1.52
CA PRO A 132 0.65 -9.49 -1.33
C PRO A 132 1.73 -9.32 -0.27
N THR A 133 2.73 -8.54 -0.58
CA THR A 133 3.90 -8.38 0.28
C THR A 133 4.20 -6.91 0.50
N ILE A 134 4.44 -6.53 1.74
CA ILE A 134 5.03 -5.25 2.09
C ILE A 134 6.54 -5.48 2.23
N PRO A 135 7.37 -4.95 1.29
CA PRO A 135 8.82 -5.10 1.37
C PRO A 135 9.38 -4.47 2.66
N GLY A 136 10.33 -5.13 3.28
CA GLY A 136 11.03 -4.59 4.44
C GLY A 136 11.71 -3.26 4.18
N SER A 137 12.11 -2.99 2.94
CA SER A 137 12.61 -1.68 2.51
C SER A 137 11.56 -0.57 2.63
N SER A 138 10.29 -0.86 2.33
CA SER A 138 9.18 0.10 2.46
C SER A 138 8.89 0.39 3.94
N ILE A 139 8.87 -0.64 4.79
CA ILE A 139 8.68 -0.49 6.24
C ILE A 139 9.86 0.29 6.84
N LYS A 140 11.09 -0.10 6.47
CA LYS A 140 12.31 0.60 6.93
C LYS A 140 12.34 2.06 6.49
N GLY A 141 11.90 2.34 5.25
CA GLY A 141 11.81 3.71 4.73
C GLY A 141 10.87 4.59 5.57
N ALA A 142 9.71 4.07 5.94
CA ALA A 142 8.77 4.78 6.79
C ALA A 142 9.31 4.99 8.22
N ILE A 143 9.92 3.97 8.83
CA ILE A 143 10.60 4.10 10.13
C ILE A 143 11.72 5.15 10.03
N ARG A 144 12.51 5.12 8.94
CA ARG A 144 13.58 6.11 8.70
C ARG A 144 13.02 7.53 8.68
N THR A 145 11.91 7.77 7.98
CA THR A 145 11.30 9.11 7.90
C THR A 145 10.96 9.64 9.30
N ALA A 146 10.30 8.84 10.15
CA ALA A 146 9.96 9.26 11.50
C ALA A 146 11.19 9.54 12.39
N LEU A 147 12.21 8.67 12.35
CA LEU A 147 13.43 8.85 13.13
C LEU A 147 14.27 10.04 12.65
N VAL A 148 14.32 10.30 11.34
CA VAL A 148 15.04 11.46 10.79
C VAL A 148 14.31 12.75 11.13
N ASP A 149 12.98 12.75 11.17
CA ASP A 149 12.17 13.87 11.62
C ASP A 149 12.49 14.26 13.07
N CYS A 150 12.55 13.28 13.95
CA CYS A 150 12.96 13.48 15.34
C CYS A 150 14.38 14.09 15.47
N VAL A 151 15.34 13.56 14.69
CA VAL A 151 16.72 14.11 14.72
C VAL A 151 16.73 15.55 14.22
N ARG A 152 15.92 15.90 13.25
CA ARG A 152 15.74 17.26 12.76
C ARG A 152 15.21 18.18 13.86
N ASP A 153 14.13 17.76 14.54
CA ASP A 153 13.48 18.56 15.59
C ASP A 153 14.38 18.77 16.80
N CYS A 154 15.28 17.83 17.07
CA CYS A 154 16.28 17.95 18.12
C CYS A 154 17.50 18.83 17.75
N ASN A 155 17.63 19.25 16.49
CA ASN A 155 18.78 19.98 15.98
C ASN A 155 18.39 21.36 15.46
N ASN A 156 18.13 22.29 16.38
CA ASN A 156 17.67 23.66 16.09
C ASN A 156 18.62 24.48 15.22
N ASP A 157 19.92 24.15 15.21
CA ASP A 157 20.96 24.88 14.48
C ASP A 157 21.16 24.34 13.04
N PHE A 158 20.41 23.30 12.64
CA PHE A 158 20.56 22.68 11.33
C PHE A 158 19.90 23.53 10.22
N ASP A 159 20.71 23.99 9.28
CA ASP A 159 20.23 24.75 8.11
C ASP A 159 19.62 23.78 7.07
N PHE A 160 18.36 23.45 7.28
CA PHE A 160 17.59 22.57 6.42
C PHE A 160 17.53 23.04 4.96
N TYR A 161 17.43 24.36 4.74
CA TYR A 161 17.32 24.90 3.39
C TYR A 161 18.61 24.76 2.60
N LYS A 162 19.73 25.02 3.23
CA LYS A 162 21.04 24.86 2.63
C LYS A 162 21.33 23.39 2.31
N ALA A 163 21.07 22.50 3.23
CA ALA A 163 21.27 21.07 3.06
C ALA A 163 20.34 20.47 1.99
N LYS A 164 19.06 20.90 1.94
CA LYS A 164 18.09 20.48 0.91
C LYS A 164 18.51 20.94 -0.49
N LYS A 165 19.00 22.16 -0.63
CA LYS A 165 19.51 22.68 -1.91
C LYS A 165 20.65 21.82 -2.45
N ASN A 166 21.48 21.30 -1.58
CA ASN A 166 22.61 20.41 -1.95
C ASN A 166 22.21 18.95 -2.11
N LYS A 167 20.93 18.60 -1.95
CA LYS A 167 20.41 17.20 -1.99
C LYS A 167 21.12 16.25 -0.99
N ARG A 168 21.64 16.78 0.10
CA ARG A 168 22.42 16.04 1.11
C ARG A 168 21.87 16.19 2.53
N PHE A 169 20.69 16.79 2.68
CA PHE A 169 20.20 17.18 4.00
C PHE A 169 20.17 16.00 4.99
N GLU A 170 19.76 14.83 4.57
CA GLU A 170 19.67 13.65 5.43
C GLU A 170 21.06 13.17 5.89
N SER A 171 22.03 13.12 4.98
CA SER A 171 23.39 12.72 5.31
C SER A 171 24.12 13.76 6.20
N GLU A 172 23.84 15.04 5.98
CA GLU A 172 24.37 16.12 6.81
C GLU A 172 23.72 16.09 8.20
N LEU A 173 22.38 15.93 8.28
CA LEU A 173 21.62 15.86 9.52
C LEU A 173 22.04 14.65 10.39
N LEU A 174 22.18 13.49 9.79
CA LEU A 174 22.60 12.26 10.48
C LEU A 174 24.11 12.12 10.61
N GLY A 175 24.88 13.01 9.98
CA GLY A 175 26.34 13.06 10.08
C GLY A 175 27.05 11.89 9.43
N TYR A 176 26.54 11.36 8.33
CA TYR A 176 27.20 10.27 7.59
C TYR A 176 27.70 10.71 6.20
N LYS A 177 28.73 10.06 5.68
CA LYS A 177 29.35 10.39 4.39
C LYS A 177 29.01 9.38 3.29
N ASP A 178 28.81 8.14 3.67
CA ASP A 178 28.56 7.02 2.76
C ASP A 178 27.64 5.97 3.39
N ALA A 179 27.23 4.97 2.62
CA ALA A 179 26.35 3.90 3.10
C ALA A 179 26.96 3.07 4.26
N LYS A 180 28.29 3.08 4.44
CA LYS A 180 28.95 2.34 5.53
C LYS A 180 28.80 3.07 6.86
N SER A 181 28.75 4.39 6.83
CA SER A 181 28.59 5.27 8.00
C SER A 181 27.13 5.69 8.24
N ASP A 182 26.16 5.27 7.41
CA ASP A 182 24.72 5.50 7.63
C ASP A 182 24.26 4.74 8.88
N PRO A 183 23.72 5.41 9.92
CA PRO A 183 23.26 4.77 11.16
C PRO A 183 22.14 3.75 10.92
N PHE A 184 21.33 3.92 9.87
CA PHE A 184 20.28 2.96 9.51
C PHE A 184 20.80 1.62 8.98
N ARG A 185 22.09 1.50 8.70
CA ARG A 185 22.74 0.20 8.42
C ARG A 185 22.62 -0.77 9.60
N THR A 186 22.49 -0.25 10.80
CA THR A 186 22.34 -1.05 12.03
C THR A 186 20.94 -1.63 12.21
N ILE A 187 19.96 -1.18 11.42
CA ILE A 187 18.57 -1.63 11.46
C ILE A 187 18.28 -2.46 10.20
N ARG A 188 17.80 -3.68 10.39
CA ARG A 188 17.34 -4.56 9.32
C ARG A 188 15.86 -4.86 9.53
N VAL A 189 15.10 -4.85 8.43
CA VAL A 189 13.67 -5.12 8.44
C VAL A 189 13.37 -6.19 7.40
N SER A 190 12.68 -7.24 7.78
CA SER A 190 12.27 -8.29 6.84
C SER A 190 11.01 -7.90 6.08
N ASP A 191 10.79 -8.57 4.95
CA ASP A 191 9.52 -8.48 4.22
C ASP A 191 8.36 -9.05 5.07
N CYS A 192 7.15 -8.59 4.77
CA CYS A 192 5.92 -9.05 5.40
C CYS A 192 4.95 -9.58 4.34
N ASN A 193 4.69 -10.89 4.35
CA ASN A 193 3.80 -11.57 3.40
C ASN A 193 2.40 -11.76 3.98
N PHE A 194 1.38 -11.28 3.29
CA PHE A 194 -0.03 -11.43 3.70
C PHE A 194 -0.63 -12.69 3.09
N THR A 195 -0.42 -13.81 3.78
CA THR A 195 -0.80 -15.15 3.30
C THR A 195 -2.29 -15.45 3.42
N ASN A 196 -3.04 -14.73 4.26
CA ASN A 196 -4.47 -14.93 4.39
C ASN A 196 -5.21 -14.35 3.15
N PRO A 197 -5.93 -15.18 2.38
CA PRO A 197 -6.66 -14.72 1.19
C PRO A 197 -7.70 -13.62 1.47
N LYS A 198 -8.23 -13.54 2.70
CA LYS A 198 -9.18 -12.50 3.10
C LYS A 198 -8.56 -11.11 3.18
N ASN A 199 -7.25 -11.01 3.27
CA ASN A 199 -6.54 -9.74 3.29
C ASN A 199 -6.40 -9.13 1.88
N GLN A 200 -6.71 -9.88 0.83
CA GLN A 200 -6.46 -9.48 -0.54
C GLN A 200 -7.71 -8.86 -1.16
N GLY A 201 -7.57 -7.67 -1.70
CA GLY A 201 -8.66 -6.94 -2.32
C GLY A 201 -8.26 -6.19 -3.58
N ALA A 202 -9.26 -5.82 -4.36
CA ALA A 202 -9.15 -4.86 -5.44
C ALA A 202 -10.30 -3.85 -5.30
N GLY A 203 -9.97 -2.58 -5.40
CA GLY A 203 -10.92 -1.49 -5.20
C GLY A 203 -10.55 -0.25 -5.99
N SER A 204 -11.40 0.75 -5.94
CA SER A 204 -11.18 2.02 -6.58
C SER A 204 -10.78 3.11 -5.59
N LEU A 205 -10.06 4.09 -6.11
CA LEU A 205 -9.60 5.24 -5.36
C LEU A 205 -10.32 6.50 -5.85
N GLN A 206 -10.53 7.41 -4.92
CA GLN A 206 -11.09 8.73 -5.16
C GLN A 206 -10.15 9.80 -4.62
N ILE A 207 -10.32 11.02 -5.09
CA ILE A 207 -9.57 12.18 -4.61
C ILE A 207 -10.54 13.13 -3.92
N ILE A 208 -10.23 13.50 -2.68
CA ILE A 208 -10.91 14.59 -1.98
C ILE A 208 -10.08 15.84 -2.20
N ASN A 209 -10.72 16.90 -2.70
CA ASN A 209 -10.08 18.19 -2.88
C ASN A 209 -10.08 18.95 -1.54
N ASN A 210 -8.93 19.36 -1.05
CA ASN A 210 -8.79 20.11 0.20
C ASN A 210 -9.45 21.49 0.17
N LYS A 211 -9.65 22.08 -1.02
CA LYS A 211 -10.22 23.44 -1.11
C LYS A 211 -11.71 23.50 -0.78
N ASN A 212 -12.44 22.43 -1.01
CA ASN A 212 -13.89 22.37 -0.83
C ASN A 212 -14.38 21.09 -0.11
N GLY A 213 -13.46 20.21 0.28
CA GLY A 213 -13.81 18.95 0.97
C GLY A 213 -14.67 17.98 0.17
N HIS A 214 -14.88 18.22 -1.13
CA HIS A 214 -15.70 17.35 -1.97
C HIS A 214 -14.85 16.29 -2.67
N LEU A 215 -15.47 15.14 -2.89
CA LEU A 215 -14.90 14.12 -3.78
C LEU A 215 -14.81 14.70 -5.20
N SER A 216 -13.70 14.42 -5.88
CA SER A 216 -13.60 14.71 -7.30
C SER A 216 -14.65 13.92 -8.08
N ASP A 217 -15.11 14.48 -9.21
CA ASP A 217 -16.02 13.76 -10.11
C ASP A 217 -15.51 12.35 -10.39
N ALA A 218 -16.38 11.36 -10.19
CA ALA A 218 -16.06 9.95 -10.36
C ALA A 218 -15.46 9.63 -11.74
N ASN A 219 -15.76 10.46 -12.74
CA ASN A 219 -15.27 10.31 -14.12
C ASN A 219 -13.83 10.85 -14.33
N LYS A 220 -13.27 11.64 -13.41
CA LYS A 220 -11.98 12.32 -13.62
C LYS A 220 -10.78 11.64 -12.93
N SER A 221 -11.01 10.76 -11.95
CA SER A 221 -9.90 10.16 -11.18
C SER A 221 -10.19 8.71 -10.78
N GLN A 222 -10.41 7.87 -11.79
CA GLN A 222 -10.69 6.45 -11.55
C GLN A 222 -9.40 5.65 -11.60
N VAL A 223 -8.68 5.60 -10.50
CA VAL A 223 -7.59 4.64 -10.34
C VAL A 223 -8.15 3.41 -9.64
N MET A 224 -8.02 2.26 -10.27
CA MET A 224 -8.26 0.96 -9.64
C MET A 224 -6.94 0.35 -9.19
N ALA A 225 -6.93 -0.31 -8.04
CA ALA A 225 -5.72 -0.92 -7.51
C ALA A 225 -6.02 -2.22 -6.74
N GLU A 226 -5.10 -3.15 -6.82
CA GLU A 226 -5.02 -4.24 -5.85
C GLU A 226 -4.51 -3.69 -4.52
N VAL A 227 -5.02 -4.20 -3.41
CA VAL A 227 -4.69 -3.73 -2.06
C VAL A 227 -4.64 -4.87 -1.05
N ILE A 228 -3.94 -4.65 0.04
CA ILE A 228 -4.18 -5.36 1.30
C ILE A 228 -5.32 -4.60 2.01
N LEU A 229 -6.43 -5.30 2.28
CA LEU A 229 -7.61 -4.70 2.92
C LEU A 229 -7.34 -4.46 4.42
N GLY A 230 -7.85 -3.36 4.95
CA GLY A 230 -7.71 -2.99 6.35
C GLY A 230 -8.80 -3.57 7.26
N SER A 231 -8.46 -3.72 8.55
CA SER A 231 -9.35 -4.30 9.57
C SER A 231 -10.56 -3.42 9.90
N LEU A 232 -10.50 -2.11 9.65
CA LEU A 232 -11.65 -1.22 9.87
C LEU A 232 -12.85 -1.53 8.97
N VAL A 233 -12.58 -2.07 7.78
CA VAL A 233 -13.61 -2.45 6.80
C VAL A 233 -13.80 -3.97 6.72
N ARG A 234 -12.80 -4.73 7.13
CA ARG A 234 -12.77 -6.20 7.19
C ARG A 234 -12.20 -6.68 8.51
N PRO A 235 -13.01 -6.71 9.58
CA PRO A 235 -12.53 -7.08 10.93
C PRO A 235 -11.91 -8.48 11.02
N GLU A 236 -12.24 -9.37 10.07
CA GLU A 236 -11.64 -10.70 9.96
C GLU A 236 -10.22 -10.70 9.38
N ASN A 237 -9.73 -9.55 8.88
CA ASN A 237 -8.37 -9.41 8.42
C ASN A 237 -7.42 -9.38 9.62
N THR A 238 -6.63 -10.42 9.75
CA THR A 238 -5.61 -10.53 10.79
C THR A 238 -4.29 -9.97 10.30
N GLY A 239 -3.52 -9.42 11.22
CA GLY A 239 -2.16 -8.96 10.94
C GLY A 239 -1.22 -10.11 10.57
N GLN A 240 -0.07 -9.74 10.05
CA GLN A 240 1.04 -10.63 9.71
C GLN A 240 2.30 -10.18 10.43
N TYR A 241 3.35 -10.98 10.35
CA TYR A 241 4.58 -10.74 11.09
C TYR A 241 5.74 -10.37 10.17
N PHE A 242 6.55 -9.46 10.68
CA PHE A 242 7.88 -9.17 10.17
C PHE A 242 8.87 -9.02 11.32
N THR A 243 10.16 -8.93 11.02
CA THR A 243 11.20 -8.81 12.04
C THR A 243 11.97 -7.52 11.87
N ILE A 244 12.20 -6.81 12.98
CA ILE A 244 13.18 -5.73 13.08
C ILE A 244 14.38 -6.27 13.84
N THR A 245 15.57 -6.23 13.23
CA THR A 245 16.82 -6.58 13.89
C THR A 245 17.68 -5.34 14.06
N ILE A 246 18.09 -5.06 15.30
CA ILE A 246 18.97 -3.96 15.67
C ILE A 246 20.33 -4.56 16.07
N ASP A 247 21.40 -4.09 15.43
CA ASP A 247 22.76 -4.56 15.67
C ASP A 247 23.48 -3.65 16.67
N ASP A 248 23.31 -3.96 17.97
CA ASP A 248 23.89 -3.19 19.07
C ASP A 248 25.45 -3.19 19.03
N ASP A 249 26.07 -4.29 18.55
CA ASP A 249 27.55 -4.35 18.47
C ASP A 249 28.06 -3.43 17.35
N LEU A 250 27.37 -3.42 16.23
CA LEU A 250 27.69 -2.50 15.15
C LEU A 250 27.46 -1.05 15.56
N GLN A 251 26.41 -0.76 16.34
CA GLN A 251 26.17 0.59 16.89
C GLN A 251 27.26 1.03 17.88
N LYS A 252 27.85 0.09 18.64
CA LYS A 252 28.91 0.39 19.60
C LYS A 252 30.28 0.54 18.94
N SER A 253 30.60 -0.36 17.99
CA SER A 253 31.90 -0.42 17.30
C SER A 253 31.99 0.57 16.14
N GLY A 254 30.85 0.92 15.54
CA GLY A 254 30.78 1.86 14.43
C GLY A 254 30.81 3.32 14.93
N ASN A 255 31.35 4.19 14.09
CA ASN A 255 31.36 5.63 14.35
C ASN A 255 30.07 6.26 13.83
N PHE A 256 28.93 5.92 14.46
CA PHE A 256 27.61 6.44 14.10
C PHE A 256 27.24 7.57 15.06
N ASN A 257 26.82 8.71 14.50
CA ASN A 257 26.37 9.85 15.29
C ASN A 257 24.99 9.60 15.93
N GLN A 258 24.18 8.74 15.32
CA GLN A 258 22.87 8.35 15.82
C GLN A 258 22.83 6.85 16.14
N LYS A 259 22.15 6.51 17.25
CA LYS A 259 21.95 5.12 17.70
C LYS A 259 20.49 4.94 18.05
N PHE A 260 19.82 4.01 17.39
CA PHE A 260 18.39 3.79 17.54
C PHE A 260 18.10 2.48 18.28
N LYS A 261 17.10 2.52 19.15
CA LYS A 261 16.55 1.38 19.87
C LYS A 261 15.11 1.13 19.41
N ILE A 262 14.55 -0.01 19.77
CA ILE A 262 13.13 -0.31 19.45
C ILE A 262 12.17 0.71 20.09
N LYS A 263 12.49 1.21 21.28
CA LYS A 263 11.68 2.25 21.95
C LYS A 263 11.63 3.56 21.16
N ASP A 264 12.75 3.93 20.56
CA ASP A 264 12.83 5.13 19.72
C ASP A 264 11.95 4.96 18.45
N ILE A 265 11.93 3.76 17.87
CA ILE A 265 11.04 3.46 16.75
C ILE A 265 9.57 3.59 17.16
N ILE A 266 9.21 3.07 18.34
CA ILE A 266 7.84 3.15 18.86
C ILE A 266 7.43 4.62 19.11
N SER A 267 8.25 5.37 19.85
CA SER A 267 7.94 6.76 20.22
C SER A 267 7.86 7.66 18.99
N GLU A 268 8.86 7.59 18.10
CA GLU A 268 8.95 8.51 16.97
C GLU A 268 7.96 8.21 15.87
N CYS A 269 7.63 6.91 15.62
CA CYS A 269 6.55 6.58 14.71
C CYS A 269 5.18 7.03 15.26
N ASN A 270 4.94 6.91 16.56
CA ASN A 270 3.69 7.40 17.18
C ASN A 270 3.62 8.93 17.15
N TYR A 271 4.72 9.63 17.33
CA TYR A 271 4.78 11.08 17.19
C TYR A 271 4.53 11.48 15.73
N PHE A 272 5.36 11.04 14.80
CA PHE A 272 5.32 11.47 13.40
C PHE A 272 4.01 11.06 12.71
N TYR A 273 3.64 9.79 12.76
CA TYR A 273 2.45 9.30 12.07
C TYR A 273 1.18 9.48 12.89
N GLY A 274 1.23 9.22 14.20
CA GLY A 274 0.06 9.27 15.06
C GLY A 274 -0.43 10.70 15.27
N GLU A 275 0.44 11.63 15.70
CA GLU A 275 0.07 13.05 15.86
C GLU A 275 -0.22 13.69 14.50
N GLY A 276 0.57 13.37 13.48
CA GLY A 276 0.33 13.86 12.13
C GLY A 276 -1.05 13.53 11.61
N PHE A 277 -1.52 12.27 11.80
CA PHE A 277 -2.89 11.91 11.43
C PHE A 277 -3.95 12.60 12.28
N LEU A 278 -3.77 12.71 13.59
CA LEU A 278 -4.74 13.39 14.43
C LEU A 278 -4.88 14.86 14.06
N THR A 279 -3.80 15.51 13.70
CA THR A 279 -3.80 16.86 13.14
C THR A 279 -4.55 16.91 11.80
N GLU A 280 -4.25 15.97 10.86
CA GLU A 280 -4.96 15.86 9.58
C GLU A 280 -6.47 15.59 9.79
N TYR A 281 -6.83 14.75 10.75
CA TYR A 281 -8.22 14.46 11.10
C TYR A 281 -8.97 15.73 11.56
N GLU A 282 -8.42 16.46 12.52
CA GLU A 282 -9.08 17.67 13.05
C GLU A 282 -9.12 18.81 12.01
N THR A 283 -8.04 19.02 11.25
CA THR A 283 -7.95 20.15 10.32
C THR A 283 -8.68 19.91 9.01
N PHE A 284 -8.71 18.68 8.51
CA PHE A 284 -9.27 18.37 7.19
C PHE A 284 -10.55 17.53 7.28
N TYR A 285 -10.48 16.32 7.83
CA TYR A 285 -11.63 15.40 7.73
C TYR A 285 -12.83 15.87 8.56
N LYS A 286 -12.61 16.43 9.73
CA LYS A 286 -13.68 16.89 10.61
C LYS A 286 -14.26 18.24 10.19
N ASN A 287 -13.43 19.16 9.71
CA ASN A 287 -13.84 20.53 9.45
C ASN A 287 -14.15 20.83 7.98
N GLU A 288 -13.43 20.20 7.04
CA GLU A 288 -13.52 20.55 5.62
C GLU A 288 -14.21 19.46 4.77
N TYR A 289 -14.08 18.19 5.13
CA TYR A 289 -14.66 17.10 4.35
C TYR A 289 -16.18 17.00 4.56
N SER A 290 -16.92 17.05 3.47
CA SER A 290 -18.42 17.05 3.47
C SER A 290 -19.05 15.65 3.44
N GLY A 291 -18.24 14.60 3.36
CA GLY A 291 -18.72 13.20 3.30
C GLY A 291 -18.89 12.55 4.66
N LYS A 292 -19.22 11.26 4.66
CA LYS A 292 -19.34 10.46 5.87
C LYS A 292 -17.97 10.19 6.48
N ILE A 293 -17.81 10.43 7.75
CA ILE A 293 -16.53 10.34 8.48
C ILE A 293 -16.47 9.24 9.55
N GLU A 294 -17.53 8.46 9.73
CA GLU A 294 -17.63 7.49 10.84
C GLU A 294 -16.45 6.47 10.87
N LEU A 295 -15.98 6.02 9.72
CA LEU A 295 -14.80 5.15 9.66
C LEU A 295 -13.49 5.91 9.89
N ILE A 296 -13.43 7.18 9.51
CA ILE A 296 -12.28 8.03 9.76
C ILE A 296 -12.20 8.37 11.26
N GLU A 297 -13.34 8.60 11.92
CA GLU A 297 -13.44 8.75 13.38
C GLU A 297 -12.98 7.48 14.12
N LYS A 298 -13.38 6.30 13.62
CA LYS A 298 -12.89 5.02 14.15
C LYS A 298 -11.38 4.89 13.98
N LEU A 299 -10.84 5.27 12.83
CA LEU A 299 -9.39 5.28 12.59
C LEU A 299 -8.69 6.21 13.60
N ALA A 300 -9.22 7.43 13.81
CA ALA A 300 -8.66 8.37 14.78
C ALA A 300 -8.71 7.82 16.21
N SER A 301 -9.81 7.16 16.59
CA SER A 301 -9.94 6.50 17.90
C SER A 301 -8.93 5.35 18.06
N GLU A 302 -8.75 4.51 17.04
CA GLU A 302 -7.76 3.42 17.09
C GLU A 302 -6.33 3.97 17.18
N ILE A 303 -5.99 4.99 16.42
CA ILE A 303 -4.66 5.63 16.48
C ILE A 303 -4.40 6.21 17.89
N LYS A 304 -5.37 6.88 18.51
CA LYS A 304 -5.25 7.36 19.90
C LYS A 304 -4.95 6.22 20.86
N LYS A 305 -5.68 5.10 20.78
CA LYS A 305 -5.44 3.92 21.61
C LYS A 305 -4.06 3.32 21.40
N ILE A 306 -3.59 3.22 20.14
CA ILE A 306 -2.28 2.65 19.82
C ILE A 306 -1.17 3.49 20.45
N LYS A 307 -1.28 4.81 20.43
CA LYS A 307 -0.30 5.72 21.02
C LYS A 307 -0.15 5.58 22.55
N GLU A 308 -1.19 5.11 23.23
CA GLU A 308 -1.19 4.82 24.67
C GLU A 308 -0.53 3.46 25.01
N MET A 309 -0.26 2.61 24.02
CA MET A 309 0.34 1.29 24.21
C MET A 309 1.87 1.38 24.17
N GLU A 310 2.56 0.89 25.21
CA GLU A 310 4.01 0.93 25.32
C GLU A 310 4.74 0.10 24.24
N ASN A 311 4.10 -0.93 23.71
CA ASN A 311 4.69 -1.86 22.74
C ASN A 311 4.10 -1.73 21.32
N SER A 312 3.35 -0.67 21.04
CA SER A 312 2.70 -0.50 19.75
C SER A 312 2.97 0.85 19.12
N PHE A 313 2.98 0.90 17.81
CA PHE A 313 3.14 2.15 17.08
C PHE A 313 2.32 2.17 15.78
N VAL A 314 2.05 3.37 15.33
CA VAL A 314 1.38 3.65 14.06
C VAL A 314 2.42 3.90 12.99
N ILE A 315 2.16 3.40 11.77
CA ILE A 315 2.97 3.67 10.59
C ILE A 315 2.05 3.83 9.37
N ARG A 316 2.46 4.67 8.42
CA ARG A 316 1.76 4.82 7.15
C ARG A 316 2.62 4.29 6.02
N LEU A 317 2.08 3.37 5.21
CA LEU A 317 2.84 2.61 4.22
C LEU A 317 2.21 2.68 2.83
N GLY A 318 3.07 2.57 1.84
CA GLY A 318 2.70 2.39 0.44
C GLY A 318 2.42 3.68 -0.33
N ARG A 319 1.89 3.50 -1.52
CA ARG A 319 1.48 4.61 -2.39
C ARG A 319 0.32 5.37 -1.75
N TRP A 320 0.23 6.64 -2.02
CA TRP A 320 -0.77 7.56 -1.46
C TRP A 320 -0.69 7.79 0.05
N SER A 321 0.51 7.59 0.63
CA SER A 321 0.79 7.96 2.02
C SER A 321 0.77 9.47 2.27
N GLN A 322 0.48 10.28 1.28
CA GLN A 322 0.49 11.75 1.27
C GLN A 322 1.90 12.33 1.42
N PHE A 323 2.07 13.55 0.92
CA PHE A 323 3.37 14.23 0.93
C PHE A 323 3.91 14.42 2.35
N GLU A 324 3.03 14.78 3.28
CA GLU A 324 3.34 15.07 4.68
C GLU A 324 3.92 13.89 5.44
N PHE A 325 3.66 12.65 4.98
CA PHE A 325 4.10 11.42 5.64
C PHE A 325 5.23 10.68 4.92
N VAL A 326 5.71 11.20 3.80
CA VAL A 326 6.82 10.60 3.05
C VAL A 326 8.01 11.54 2.88
N THR A 327 7.86 12.78 3.31
CA THR A 327 8.88 13.83 3.17
C THR A 327 9.01 14.57 4.50
N LEU A 328 10.21 14.94 4.86
CA LEU A 328 10.43 15.80 6.03
C LEU A 328 9.83 17.17 5.74
N TYR A 329 8.94 17.58 6.63
CA TYR A 329 8.20 18.83 6.52
C TYR A 329 9.14 20.03 6.73
N ASP A 330 8.92 21.06 5.93
CA ASP A 330 9.55 22.36 6.06
C ASP A 330 8.40 23.39 6.15
N GLU A 331 8.48 24.33 7.09
CA GLU A 331 7.42 25.32 7.38
C GLU A 331 6.92 26.11 6.15
N LYS A 332 7.67 26.14 5.05
CA LYS A 332 7.30 26.76 3.78
C LYS A 332 6.50 25.85 2.85
N HIS A 333 6.45 24.55 3.13
CA HIS A 333 5.65 23.63 2.35
C HIS A 333 4.22 23.61 2.87
N LYS A 334 3.29 24.06 2.03
CA LYS A 334 1.85 23.93 2.31
C LYS A 334 1.46 22.44 2.27
N TYR A 335 0.51 22.06 3.12
CA TYR A 335 -0.14 20.75 3.05
C TYR A 335 -0.62 20.45 1.63
N GLY A 336 -0.59 19.19 1.23
CA GLY A 336 -1.07 18.75 -0.07
C GLY A 336 -2.51 19.23 -0.33
N THR A 337 -2.80 19.57 -1.59
CA THR A 337 -4.10 20.15 -1.98
C THR A 337 -5.21 19.13 -2.17
N SER A 338 -4.92 17.85 -1.97
CA SER A 338 -5.87 16.74 -2.15
C SER A 338 -5.53 15.57 -1.24
N ARG A 339 -6.52 14.73 -0.98
CA ARG A 339 -6.40 13.45 -0.25
C ARG A 339 -6.86 12.31 -1.14
N THR A 340 -6.02 11.31 -1.33
CA THR A 340 -6.42 10.07 -2.00
C THR A 340 -6.99 9.11 -0.98
N VAL A 341 -8.19 8.64 -1.23
CA VAL A 341 -8.94 7.74 -0.36
C VAL A 341 -9.37 6.49 -1.11
N PHE A 342 -9.45 5.39 -0.40
CA PHE A 342 -9.99 4.13 -0.90
C PHE A 342 -11.50 4.12 -0.73
N ASN A 343 -12.21 3.78 -1.81
CA ASN A 343 -13.66 3.63 -1.79
C ASN A 343 -14.01 2.19 -1.39
N TYR A 344 -14.63 2.05 -0.23
CA TYR A 344 -15.17 0.80 0.25
C TYR A 344 -16.69 0.90 0.34
N ASP A 345 -17.36 0.52 -0.76
CA ASP A 345 -18.83 0.51 -0.87
C ASP A 345 -19.49 1.84 -0.43
N GLY A 346 -18.93 2.96 -0.89
CA GLY A 346 -19.40 4.32 -0.57
C GLY A 346 -18.86 4.91 0.74
N GLN A 347 -18.00 4.19 1.45
CA GLN A 347 -17.23 4.71 2.59
C GLN A 347 -15.79 4.95 2.17
N TYR A 348 -15.27 6.11 2.50
CA TYR A 348 -13.97 6.58 2.02
C TYR A 348 -12.98 6.64 3.17
N LEU A 349 -11.83 5.98 3.02
CA LEU A 349 -10.78 5.91 4.02
C LEU A 349 -9.43 6.34 3.45
N PRO A 350 -8.63 7.13 4.19
CA PRO A 350 -7.25 7.38 3.82
C PRO A 350 -6.45 6.08 3.82
N MET A 351 -5.50 5.97 2.88
CA MET A 351 -4.74 4.73 2.68
C MET A 351 -3.49 4.63 3.54
N GLY A 352 -3.04 3.40 3.74
CA GLY A 352 -1.71 3.09 4.22
C GLY A 352 -1.56 2.95 5.73
N TRP A 353 -2.59 3.18 6.53
CA TRP A 353 -2.50 3.18 7.99
C TRP A 353 -2.42 1.77 8.55
N CYS A 354 -1.38 1.52 9.34
CA CYS A 354 -1.12 0.23 9.98
C CYS A 354 -0.80 0.41 11.46
N LYS A 355 -1.26 -0.54 12.27
CA LYS A 355 -0.81 -0.77 13.65
C LYS A 355 0.35 -1.76 13.61
N CYS A 356 1.43 -1.45 14.29
CA CYS A 356 2.53 -2.36 14.55
C CYS A 356 2.62 -2.65 16.05
N THR A 357 2.74 -3.91 16.44
CA THR A 357 2.88 -4.32 17.84
C THR A 357 4.12 -5.17 17.99
N VAL A 358 5.01 -4.78 18.89
CA VAL A 358 6.18 -5.57 19.27
C VAL A 358 5.70 -6.71 20.16
N GLU A 359 5.91 -7.96 19.72
CA GLU A 359 5.65 -9.13 20.55
C GLU A 359 6.84 -9.35 21.47
N GLU A 360 6.58 -9.55 22.75
CA GLU A 360 7.59 -9.98 23.70
C GLU A 360 8.02 -11.41 23.37
N ASP A 361 9.32 -11.66 23.32
CA ASP A 361 9.84 -13.03 23.29
C ASP A 361 9.39 -13.72 24.59
N LYS A 362 8.53 -14.75 24.44
CA LYS A 362 8.08 -15.60 25.55
C LYS A 362 9.20 -16.51 26.01
#